data_7f4288fba42bc8e720c97cec4f12a385
#
_entry.id   7f4288fba42bc8e720c97cec4f12a385
#
_cell.length_a   1.000
_cell.length_b   1.000
_cell.length_c   1.000
_cell.angle_alpha   90.00
_cell.angle_beta   90.00
_cell.angle_gamma   90.00
#
_symmetry.space_group_name_H-M   'P 1'
#
loop_
_entity.id
_entity.type
_entity.pdbx_description
1 polymer ?
#
loop_
_entity_poly.entity_id
_entity_poly.type
_entity_poly.pdbx_seq_one_letter_code
_entity_poly.pdbx_strand_id
1 'polypeptide(L)'
;GERGSGRGRPRGRAHAGVRRRDFFAVNRDGALAIARAVGRVAPDARFVLVSSLAAAGPAARGAPLSGGEPPRPVTAYGRRKLAGEEVVRAGPLPWVILRPPMVYGPRDTEVLRLFRLARWGVAPVFGRGDQELSAIFGPDLAEALIAAGTSPHTVGKTYLPCHPEVFTSGALARQIGTAVGRDVLVLSVPEV
;
A
#
# COMPACT_ATOMS: atom_id res chain seq x y z
N GLY A 1 26.48 20.84 58.16
CA GLY A 1 26.16 19.74 57.37
C GLY A 1 24.76 19.81 56.80
N GLU A 2 24.52 19.93 55.53
CA GLU A 2 23.21 19.69 54.95
C GLU A 2 23.39 18.93 53.64
N ARG A 3 22.67 17.84 53.55
CA ARG A 3 22.69 16.88 52.45
C ARG A 3 21.63 17.29 51.41
N GLY A 4 22.07 17.69 50.23
CA GLY A 4 21.22 17.90 49.09
C GLY A 4 20.79 16.59 48.44
N SER A 5 19.50 16.24 48.52
CA SER A 5 18.90 15.11 47.86
C SER A 5 18.63 15.44 46.39
N GLY A 6 19.46 14.97 45.50
CA GLY A 6 19.20 15.01 44.05
C GLY A 6 18.13 14.00 43.67
N ARG A 7 16.91 14.46 43.40
CA ARG A 7 15.85 13.64 42.80
C ARG A 7 16.19 13.43 41.32
N GLY A 8 16.65 12.22 41.01
CA GLY A 8 16.80 11.77 39.63
C GLY A 8 15.43 11.71 38.94
N ARG A 9 15.24 12.51 37.87
CA ARG A 9 14.10 12.39 36.97
C ARG A 9 14.17 11.03 36.25
N PRO A 10 13.07 10.28 36.19
CA PRO A 10 13.05 9.06 35.37
C PRO A 10 13.26 9.45 33.89
N ARG A 11 14.32 8.94 33.30
CA ARG A 11 14.55 9.01 31.87
C ARG A 11 13.41 8.26 31.18
N GLY A 12 12.56 8.97 30.45
CA GLY A 12 11.53 8.39 29.61
C GLY A 12 12.17 7.31 28.70
N ARG A 13 11.60 6.12 28.75
CA ARG A 13 11.94 5.06 27.78
C ARG A 13 11.64 5.60 26.40
N ALA A 14 12.68 5.87 25.62
CA ALA A 14 12.57 6.07 24.19
C ALA A 14 11.87 4.83 23.62
N HIS A 15 10.70 5.01 23.02
CA HIS A 15 10.10 3.97 22.19
C HIS A 15 11.16 3.57 21.17
N ALA A 16 11.63 2.32 21.26
CA ALA A 16 12.59 1.75 20.33
C ALA A 16 11.94 1.83 18.95
N GLY A 17 12.39 2.77 18.13
CA GLY A 17 11.95 2.90 16.76
C GLY A 17 12.26 1.59 16.04
N VAL A 18 11.23 0.97 15.51
CA VAL A 18 11.36 -0.24 14.68
C VAL A 18 12.35 0.08 13.56
N ARG A 19 13.51 -0.57 13.56
CA ARG A 19 14.59 -0.28 12.61
C ARG A 19 14.13 -0.68 11.21
N ARG A 20 14.60 0.05 10.19
CA ARG A 20 14.30 -0.25 8.77
C ARG A 20 14.55 -1.72 8.38
N ARG A 21 15.45 -2.42 9.05
CA ARG A 21 15.75 -3.86 8.88
C ARG A 21 14.58 -4.74 9.31
N ASP A 22 13.84 -4.36 10.34
CA ASP A 22 12.74 -5.15 10.89
C ASP A 22 11.54 -5.22 9.94
N PHE A 23 11.33 -4.19 9.11
CA PHE A 23 10.27 -4.19 8.09
C PHE A 23 10.59 -5.07 6.87
N PHE A 24 11.87 -5.33 6.55
CA PHE A 24 12.23 -6.30 5.52
C PHE A 24 11.96 -7.72 6.00
N ALA A 25 12.33 -8.03 7.24
CA ALA A 25 12.08 -9.31 7.87
C ALA A 25 10.58 -9.63 7.94
N VAL A 26 9.73 -8.67 8.35
CA VAL A 26 8.29 -8.90 8.52
C VAL A 26 7.58 -9.29 7.21
N ASN A 27 7.83 -8.60 6.11
CA ASN A 27 7.12 -8.92 4.86
C ASN A 27 7.66 -10.17 4.15
N ARG A 28 8.96 -10.34 4.10
CA ARG A 28 9.61 -11.48 3.45
C ARG A 28 9.53 -12.73 4.32
N ASP A 29 10.04 -12.65 5.53
CA ASP A 29 10.21 -13.81 6.41
C ASP A 29 8.86 -14.23 7.00
N GLY A 30 7.95 -13.27 7.25
CA GLY A 30 6.57 -13.55 7.67
C GLY A 30 5.77 -14.29 6.59
N ALA A 31 5.81 -13.83 5.34
CA ALA A 31 5.14 -14.51 4.23
C ALA A 31 5.70 -15.93 4.04
N LEU A 32 7.02 -16.09 4.12
CA LEU A 32 7.67 -17.40 4.02
C LEU A 32 7.27 -18.34 5.17
N ALA A 33 7.27 -17.82 6.40
CA ALA A 33 6.89 -18.62 7.58
C ALA A 33 5.45 -19.12 7.49
N ILE A 34 4.52 -18.24 7.10
CA ILE A 34 3.11 -18.59 6.90
C ILE A 34 2.97 -19.60 5.75
N ALA A 35 3.57 -19.35 4.59
CA ALA A 35 3.48 -20.25 3.44
C ALA A 35 4.03 -21.65 3.77
N ARG A 36 5.14 -21.75 4.50
CA ARG A 36 5.69 -23.01 4.96
C ARG A 36 4.80 -23.72 5.99
N ALA A 37 4.23 -22.97 6.93
CA ALA A 37 3.35 -23.54 7.94
C ALA A 37 2.07 -24.10 7.30
N VAL A 38 1.44 -23.33 6.40
CA VAL A 38 0.26 -23.77 5.66
C VAL A 38 0.58 -24.96 4.76
N GLY A 39 1.72 -24.93 4.04
CA GLY A 39 2.12 -26.03 3.16
C GLY A 39 2.33 -27.36 3.86
N ARG A 40 2.58 -27.37 5.19
CA ARG A 40 2.67 -28.61 5.98
C ARG A 40 1.32 -29.21 6.35
N VAL A 41 0.30 -28.38 6.52
CA VAL A 41 -1.02 -28.82 7.04
C VAL A 41 -2.11 -28.82 5.98
N ALA A 42 -1.92 -28.03 4.92
CA ALA A 42 -2.87 -27.89 3.82
C ALA A 42 -2.10 -27.59 2.51
N PRO A 43 -1.40 -28.59 1.91
CA PRO A 43 -0.52 -28.37 0.75
C PRO A 43 -1.26 -27.87 -0.49
N ASP A 44 -2.56 -28.14 -0.60
CA ASP A 44 -3.41 -27.69 -1.71
C ASP A 44 -4.05 -26.32 -1.48
N ALA A 45 -3.80 -25.71 -0.32
CA ALA A 45 -4.36 -24.40 0.02
C ALA A 45 -3.77 -23.32 -0.89
N ARG A 46 -4.64 -22.47 -1.44
CA ARG A 46 -4.21 -21.34 -2.24
C ARG A 46 -3.74 -20.20 -1.37
N PHE A 47 -2.54 -19.73 -1.62
CA PHE A 47 -1.96 -18.59 -0.92
C PHE A 47 -2.20 -17.29 -1.70
N VAL A 48 -3.06 -16.41 -1.17
CA VAL A 48 -3.31 -15.10 -1.76
C VAL A 48 -2.45 -14.06 -1.07
N LEU A 49 -1.49 -13.48 -1.79
CA LEU A 49 -0.62 -12.44 -1.26
C LEU A 49 -1.15 -11.04 -1.65
N VAL A 50 -1.42 -10.21 -0.65
CA VAL A 50 -1.67 -8.78 -0.85
C VAL A 50 -0.33 -8.04 -0.91
N SER A 51 0.14 -7.78 -2.12
CA SER A 51 1.33 -6.99 -2.39
C SER A 51 0.99 -5.49 -2.51
N SER A 52 1.56 -4.78 -3.45
CA SER A 52 1.27 -3.37 -3.74
C SER A 52 1.68 -3.04 -5.18
N LEU A 53 1.01 -2.09 -5.82
CA LEU A 53 1.44 -1.51 -7.10
C LEU A 53 2.88 -0.97 -7.04
N ALA A 54 3.32 -0.51 -5.86
CA ALA A 54 4.70 -0.07 -5.63
C ALA A 54 5.75 -1.17 -5.90
N ALA A 55 5.38 -2.46 -5.87
CA ALA A 55 6.26 -3.56 -6.25
C ALA A 55 6.48 -3.65 -7.77
N ALA A 56 5.49 -3.24 -8.56
CA ALA A 56 5.63 -3.15 -10.02
C ALA A 56 6.55 -2.00 -10.43
N GLY A 57 6.49 -0.89 -9.72
CA GLY A 57 7.16 0.37 -10.07
C GLY A 57 6.24 1.30 -10.86
N PRO A 58 6.75 2.49 -11.28
CA PRO A 58 5.95 3.46 -12.01
C PRO A 58 5.69 3.00 -13.46
N ALA A 59 4.51 3.33 -13.95
CA ALA A 59 4.15 3.27 -15.36
C ALA A 59 4.71 4.49 -16.12
N ALA A 60 4.88 4.37 -17.42
CA ALA A 60 5.04 5.56 -18.25
C ALA A 60 3.69 6.29 -18.37
N ARG A 61 3.75 7.62 -18.53
CA ARG A 61 2.54 8.44 -18.66
C ARG A 61 1.67 7.96 -19.83
N GLY A 62 0.38 7.79 -19.58
CA GLY A 62 -0.58 7.30 -20.57
C GLY A 62 -0.42 5.82 -20.97
N ALA A 63 0.45 5.07 -20.31
CA ALA A 63 0.70 3.66 -20.57
C ALA A 63 0.55 2.83 -19.28
N PRO A 64 -0.68 2.52 -18.86
CA PRO A 64 -0.93 1.77 -17.63
C PRO A 64 -0.32 0.37 -17.71
N LEU A 65 0.16 -0.13 -16.55
CA LEU A 65 0.69 -1.49 -16.45
C LEU A 65 -0.40 -2.53 -16.64
N SER A 66 -0.09 -3.60 -17.39
CA SER A 66 -0.99 -4.74 -17.61
C SER A 66 -0.81 -5.85 -16.58
N GLY A 67 0.29 -5.83 -15.83
CA GLY A 67 0.67 -6.86 -14.84
C GLY A 67 1.69 -7.87 -15.34
N GLY A 68 1.96 -7.90 -16.65
CA GLY A 68 2.98 -8.76 -17.27
C GLY A 68 4.39 -8.15 -17.30
N GLU A 69 4.53 -6.87 -16.98
CA GLU A 69 5.80 -6.16 -17.05
C GLU A 69 6.76 -6.61 -15.94
N PRO A 70 8.08 -6.66 -16.24
CA PRO A 70 9.09 -6.90 -15.22
C PRO A 70 9.01 -5.83 -14.12
N PRO A 71 8.95 -6.21 -12.84
CA PRO A 71 8.84 -5.27 -11.75
C PRO A 71 10.10 -4.39 -11.62
N ARG A 72 9.92 -3.08 -11.46
CA ARG A 72 10.98 -2.07 -11.31
C ARG A 72 10.69 -1.13 -10.14
N PRO A 73 10.64 -1.63 -8.90
CA PRO A 73 10.29 -0.80 -7.73
C PRO A 73 11.33 0.27 -7.47
N VAL A 74 10.89 1.52 -7.39
CA VAL A 74 11.76 2.69 -7.12
C VAL A 74 11.88 3.02 -5.63
N THR A 75 10.92 2.58 -4.81
CA THR A 75 10.90 2.85 -3.36
C THR A 75 11.39 1.66 -2.53
N ALA A 76 11.88 1.94 -1.31
CA ALA A 76 12.24 0.89 -0.35
C ALA A 76 11.02 0.02 0.04
N TYR A 77 9.83 0.61 0.08
CA TYR A 77 8.57 -0.11 0.31
C TYR A 77 8.27 -1.07 -0.83
N GLY A 78 8.33 -0.61 -2.09
CA GLY A 78 8.10 -1.45 -3.27
C GLY A 78 9.08 -2.62 -3.35
N ARG A 79 10.37 -2.38 -3.12
CA ARG A 79 11.40 -3.45 -3.07
C ARG A 79 11.09 -4.51 -2.02
N ARG A 80 10.58 -4.11 -0.85
CA ARG A 80 10.19 -5.06 0.21
C ARG A 80 8.97 -5.89 -0.18
N LYS A 81 7.99 -5.26 -0.81
CA LYS A 81 6.82 -5.99 -1.31
C LYS A 81 7.23 -7.00 -2.38
N LEU A 82 8.08 -6.61 -3.32
CA LEU A 82 8.59 -7.50 -4.35
C LEU A 82 9.36 -8.70 -3.76
N ALA A 83 10.23 -8.47 -2.77
CA ALA A 83 10.93 -9.57 -2.09
C ALA A 83 9.98 -10.58 -1.41
N GLY A 84 8.83 -10.12 -0.89
CA GLY A 84 7.77 -11.00 -0.40
C GLY A 84 7.10 -11.81 -1.51
N GLU A 85 6.88 -11.20 -2.68
CA GLU A 85 6.34 -11.91 -3.85
C GLU A 85 7.27 -13.00 -4.35
N GLU A 86 8.58 -12.72 -4.44
CA GLU A 86 9.60 -13.69 -4.88
C GLU A 86 9.61 -14.94 -3.99
N VAL A 87 9.52 -14.74 -2.68
CA VAL A 87 9.44 -15.82 -1.71
C VAL A 87 8.18 -16.67 -1.89
N VAL A 88 7.05 -16.03 -2.13
CA VAL A 88 5.77 -16.72 -2.35
C VAL A 88 5.79 -17.51 -3.67
N ARG A 89 6.34 -16.91 -4.74
CA ARG A 89 6.49 -17.60 -6.04
C ARG A 89 7.41 -18.83 -5.96
N ALA A 90 8.46 -18.76 -5.14
CA ALA A 90 9.37 -19.87 -4.91
C ALA A 90 8.85 -20.90 -3.88
N GLY A 91 7.73 -20.61 -3.24
CA GLY A 91 7.15 -21.46 -2.19
C GLY A 91 6.40 -22.66 -2.74
N PRO A 92 6.00 -23.60 -1.84
CA PRO A 92 5.38 -24.85 -2.23
C PRO A 92 3.88 -24.75 -2.54
N LEU A 93 3.22 -23.64 -2.19
CA LEU A 93 1.77 -23.49 -2.32
C LEU A 93 1.35 -22.93 -3.68
N PRO A 94 0.17 -23.32 -4.18
CA PRO A 94 -0.49 -22.58 -5.26
C PRO A 94 -0.70 -21.14 -4.83
N TRP A 95 -0.18 -20.17 -5.58
CA TRP A 95 -0.19 -18.77 -5.18
C TRP A 95 -0.94 -17.87 -6.16
N VAL A 96 -1.46 -16.75 -5.65
CA VAL A 96 -1.96 -15.61 -6.41
C VAL A 96 -1.45 -14.34 -5.74
N ILE A 97 -1.01 -13.37 -6.53
CA ILE A 97 -0.52 -12.09 -6.03
C ILE A 97 -1.42 -10.96 -6.54
N LEU A 98 -1.88 -10.11 -5.62
CA LEU A 98 -2.58 -8.88 -5.96
C LEU A 98 -1.70 -7.68 -5.59
N ARG A 99 -1.53 -6.75 -6.52
CA ARG A 99 -0.79 -5.49 -6.35
C ARG A 99 -1.76 -4.31 -6.37
N PRO A 100 -2.56 -4.10 -5.32
CA PRO A 100 -3.46 -2.96 -5.29
C PRO A 100 -2.68 -1.64 -5.29
N PRO A 101 -3.25 -0.57 -5.91
CA PRO A 101 -2.75 0.79 -5.82
C PRO A 101 -3.14 1.44 -4.50
N MET A 102 -3.50 2.72 -4.49
CA MET A 102 -4.08 3.41 -3.35
C MET A 102 -5.45 2.78 -3.03
N VAL A 103 -5.57 2.21 -1.82
CA VAL A 103 -6.84 1.66 -1.32
C VAL A 103 -7.53 2.73 -0.49
N TYR A 104 -8.80 3.00 -0.78
CA TYR A 104 -9.59 3.97 -0.03
C TYR A 104 -10.94 3.38 0.38
N GLY A 105 -11.61 4.00 1.35
CA GLY A 105 -12.93 3.59 1.79
C GLY A 105 -13.15 3.64 3.29
N PRO A 106 -14.16 2.92 3.80
CA PRO A 106 -14.49 2.90 5.22
C PRO A 106 -13.28 2.52 6.09
N ARG A 107 -13.04 3.29 7.18
CA ARG A 107 -11.94 3.14 8.13
C ARG A 107 -10.55 3.58 7.62
N ASP A 108 -10.43 4.09 6.39
CA ASP A 108 -9.19 4.68 5.93
C ASP A 108 -9.01 6.07 6.54
N THR A 109 -7.97 6.23 7.35
CA THR A 109 -7.66 7.49 8.03
C THR A 109 -6.78 8.42 7.19
N GLU A 110 -6.04 7.89 6.22
CA GLU A 110 -5.13 8.69 5.39
C GLU A 110 -5.90 9.50 4.34
N VAL A 111 -6.76 8.82 3.57
CA VAL A 111 -7.61 9.52 2.59
C VAL A 111 -8.64 10.40 3.31
N LEU A 112 -9.12 10.01 4.51
CA LEU A 112 -10.00 10.86 5.32
C LEU A 112 -9.35 12.23 5.65
N ARG A 113 -8.03 12.31 5.79
CA ARG A 113 -7.33 13.59 6.00
C ARG A 113 -7.52 14.53 4.81
N LEU A 114 -7.50 14.01 3.59
CA LEU A 114 -7.74 14.80 2.38
C LEU A 114 -9.17 15.37 2.37
N PHE A 115 -10.17 14.57 2.73
CA PHE A 115 -11.56 15.03 2.87
C PHE A 115 -11.70 16.12 3.94
N ARG A 116 -10.99 15.99 5.07
CA ARG A 116 -10.99 17.00 6.13
C ARG A 116 -10.39 18.33 5.65
N LEU A 117 -9.28 18.30 4.92
CA LEU A 117 -8.68 19.50 4.34
C LEU A 117 -9.59 20.12 3.27
N ALA A 118 -10.18 19.31 2.41
CA ALA A 118 -11.12 19.78 1.39
C ALA A 118 -12.35 20.50 1.98
N ARG A 119 -12.84 20.10 3.15
CA ARG A 119 -13.89 20.83 3.88
C ARG A 119 -13.48 22.27 4.25
N TRP A 120 -12.18 22.51 4.40
CA TRP A 120 -11.62 23.85 4.62
C TRP A 120 -11.29 24.58 3.30
N GLY A 121 -11.68 24.02 2.15
CA GLY A 121 -11.43 24.59 0.84
C GLY A 121 -9.99 24.41 0.33
N VAL A 122 -9.21 23.51 0.91
CA VAL A 122 -7.80 23.31 0.56
C VAL A 122 -7.53 21.84 0.21
N ALA A 123 -6.78 21.61 -0.87
CA ALA A 123 -6.37 20.29 -1.28
C ALA A 123 -4.88 20.30 -1.71
N PRO A 124 -3.96 19.80 -0.85
CA PRO A 124 -2.56 19.72 -1.20
C PRO A 124 -2.32 18.56 -2.18
N VAL A 125 -1.49 18.81 -3.20
CA VAL A 125 -1.01 17.81 -4.16
C VAL A 125 0.50 17.90 -4.29
N PHE A 126 1.19 16.78 -4.48
CA PHE A 126 2.61 16.79 -4.79
C PHE A 126 2.85 17.23 -6.23
N GLY A 127 3.92 17.99 -6.46
CA GLY A 127 4.25 18.50 -7.78
C GLY A 127 3.15 19.40 -8.36
N ARG A 128 2.88 19.26 -9.65
CA ARG A 128 1.93 20.12 -10.40
C ARG A 128 0.48 19.63 -10.35
N GLY A 129 0.20 18.49 -9.73
CA GLY A 129 -1.14 17.91 -9.72
C GLY A 129 -1.50 17.10 -10.98
N ASP A 130 -0.55 16.91 -11.89
CA ASP A 130 -0.68 16.15 -13.13
C ASP A 130 -0.18 14.69 -13.02
N GLN A 131 0.26 14.28 -11.85
CA GLN A 131 0.67 12.91 -11.58
C GLN A 131 -0.52 11.96 -11.70
N GLU A 132 -0.41 10.97 -12.59
CA GLU A 132 -1.41 9.93 -12.78
C GLU A 132 -1.40 8.95 -11.60
N LEU A 133 -2.58 8.64 -11.09
CA LEU A 133 -2.82 7.77 -9.96
C LEU A 133 -3.88 6.73 -10.30
N SER A 134 -3.71 5.54 -9.75
CA SER A 134 -4.75 4.52 -9.71
C SER A 134 -5.23 4.34 -8.27
N ALA A 135 -6.49 4.00 -8.10
CA ALA A 135 -7.09 3.73 -6.80
C ALA A 135 -8.02 2.52 -6.88
N ILE A 136 -8.33 1.94 -5.72
CA ILE A 136 -9.35 0.91 -5.59
C ILE A 136 -10.15 1.15 -4.31
N PHE A 137 -11.47 0.97 -4.38
CA PHE A 137 -12.33 0.99 -3.21
C PHE A 137 -12.11 -0.27 -2.36
N GLY A 138 -12.03 -0.13 -1.04
CA GLY A 138 -11.70 -1.24 -0.13
C GLY A 138 -12.60 -2.46 -0.27
N PRO A 139 -13.95 -2.31 -0.33
CA PRO A 139 -14.86 -3.41 -0.65
C PRO A 139 -14.57 -4.11 -1.97
N ASP A 140 -14.29 -3.38 -3.05
CA ASP A 140 -13.96 -3.97 -4.37
C ASP A 140 -12.66 -4.77 -4.31
N LEU A 141 -11.66 -4.29 -3.53
CA LEU A 141 -10.46 -5.06 -3.26
C LEU A 141 -10.77 -6.35 -2.50
N ALA A 142 -11.69 -6.31 -1.55
CA ALA A 142 -12.10 -7.51 -0.82
C ALA A 142 -12.75 -8.55 -1.75
N GLU A 143 -13.62 -8.12 -2.66
CA GLU A 143 -14.22 -8.98 -3.69
C GLU A 143 -13.14 -9.54 -4.63
N ALA A 144 -12.19 -8.73 -5.08
CA ALA A 144 -11.07 -9.18 -5.88
C ALA A 144 -10.20 -10.23 -5.16
N LEU A 145 -9.99 -10.08 -3.86
CA LEU A 145 -9.25 -11.06 -3.03
C LEU A 145 -10.01 -12.39 -2.93
N ILE A 146 -11.32 -12.35 -2.73
CA ILE A 146 -12.17 -13.55 -2.70
C ILE A 146 -12.13 -14.24 -4.06
N ALA A 147 -12.34 -13.50 -5.15
CA ALA A 147 -12.29 -14.04 -6.50
C ALA A 147 -10.92 -14.65 -6.82
N ALA A 148 -9.83 -14.00 -6.42
CA ALA A 148 -8.46 -14.54 -6.56
C ALA A 148 -8.27 -15.84 -5.78
N GLY A 149 -8.86 -15.94 -4.60
CA GLY A 149 -8.79 -17.12 -3.75
C GLY A 149 -9.61 -18.30 -4.25
N THR A 150 -10.72 -18.07 -4.92
CA THR A 150 -11.71 -19.11 -5.28
C THR A 150 -11.65 -19.54 -6.75
N SER A 151 -11.35 -18.64 -7.69
CA SER A 151 -11.31 -18.97 -9.11
C SER A 151 -10.15 -19.90 -9.47
N PRO A 152 -10.39 -20.99 -10.21
CA PRO A 152 -9.34 -21.93 -10.61
C PRO A 152 -8.31 -21.32 -11.57
N HIS A 153 -8.68 -20.26 -12.30
CA HIS A 153 -7.85 -19.67 -13.35
C HIS A 153 -6.83 -18.63 -12.85
N THR A 154 -6.77 -18.37 -11.55
CA THR A 154 -5.94 -17.32 -10.96
C THR A 154 -4.58 -17.80 -10.45
N VAL A 155 -4.42 -19.11 -10.26
CA VAL A 155 -3.17 -19.71 -9.72
C VAL A 155 -1.97 -19.36 -10.61
N GLY A 156 -0.87 -18.98 -9.96
CA GLY A 156 0.38 -18.61 -10.63
C GLY A 156 0.36 -17.23 -11.30
N LYS A 157 -0.67 -16.41 -11.05
CA LYS A 157 -0.83 -15.11 -11.68
C LYS A 157 -0.69 -13.94 -10.70
N THR A 158 -0.29 -12.81 -11.25
CA THR A 158 -0.23 -11.51 -10.56
C THR A 158 -1.24 -10.57 -11.19
N TYR A 159 -2.06 -9.92 -10.37
CA TYR A 159 -3.11 -8.98 -10.81
C TYR A 159 -2.87 -7.60 -10.23
N LEU A 160 -3.32 -6.59 -10.96
CA LEU A 160 -3.32 -5.17 -10.60
C LEU A 160 -4.79 -4.72 -10.44
N PRO A 161 -5.46 -5.07 -9.33
CA PRO A 161 -6.84 -4.66 -9.12
C PRO A 161 -6.92 -3.16 -8.92
N CYS A 162 -7.63 -2.45 -9.77
CA CYS A 162 -7.83 -1.00 -9.67
C CYS A 162 -9.15 -0.59 -10.32
N HIS A 163 -9.60 0.61 -9.99
CA HIS A 163 -10.67 1.27 -10.75
C HIS A 163 -10.23 1.46 -12.21
N PRO A 164 -11.12 1.29 -13.19
CA PRO A 164 -10.76 1.42 -14.60
C PRO A 164 -10.32 2.85 -15.00
N GLU A 165 -10.74 3.85 -14.25
CA GLU A 165 -10.36 5.24 -14.48
C GLU A 165 -9.02 5.57 -13.84
N VAL A 166 -8.15 6.24 -14.61
CA VAL A 166 -6.89 6.81 -14.13
C VAL A 166 -7.13 8.29 -13.81
N PHE A 167 -6.80 8.69 -12.59
CA PHE A 167 -6.97 10.08 -12.13
C PHE A 167 -5.64 10.80 -12.15
N THR A 168 -5.66 12.12 -12.34
CA THR A 168 -4.54 12.94 -11.89
C THR A 168 -4.74 13.32 -10.43
N SER A 169 -3.65 13.55 -9.70
CA SER A 169 -3.74 13.97 -8.28
C SER A 169 -4.55 15.25 -8.10
N GLY A 170 -4.47 16.18 -9.05
CA GLY A 170 -5.30 17.39 -9.07
C GLY A 170 -6.78 17.11 -9.38
N ALA A 171 -7.08 16.15 -10.26
CA ALA A 171 -8.46 15.76 -10.53
C ALA A 171 -9.08 15.10 -9.31
N LEU A 172 -8.36 14.18 -8.66
CA LEU A 172 -8.79 13.54 -7.42
C LEU A 172 -9.05 14.56 -6.31
N ALA A 173 -8.17 15.55 -6.16
CA ALA A 173 -8.34 16.63 -5.19
C ALA A 173 -9.64 17.42 -5.42
N ARG A 174 -9.96 17.76 -6.67
CA ARG A 174 -11.22 18.42 -7.02
C ARG A 174 -12.45 17.55 -6.79
N GLN A 175 -12.37 16.26 -7.15
CA GLN A 175 -13.47 15.32 -6.88
C GLN A 175 -13.77 15.18 -5.39
N ILE A 176 -12.73 15.13 -4.54
CA ILE A 176 -12.89 15.15 -3.08
C ILE A 176 -13.58 16.45 -2.63
N GLY A 177 -13.19 17.60 -3.19
CA GLY A 177 -13.86 18.88 -2.95
C GLY A 177 -15.34 18.82 -3.27
N THR A 178 -15.68 18.38 -4.48
CA THR A 178 -17.08 18.20 -4.91
C THR A 178 -17.85 17.28 -3.96
N ALA A 179 -17.26 16.17 -3.53
CA ALA A 179 -17.89 15.22 -2.62
C ALA A 179 -18.18 15.81 -1.22
N VAL A 180 -17.45 16.82 -0.79
CA VAL A 180 -17.71 17.55 0.48
C VAL A 180 -18.48 18.86 0.28
N GLY A 181 -18.97 19.13 -0.94
CA GLY A 181 -19.75 20.33 -1.26
C GLY A 181 -18.92 21.62 -1.23
N ARG A 182 -17.64 21.57 -1.63
CA ARG A 182 -16.71 22.71 -1.62
C ARG A 182 -15.89 22.77 -2.90
N ASP A 183 -15.73 23.99 -3.44
CA ASP A 183 -14.61 24.25 -4.35
C ASP A 183 -13.32 24.28 -3.54
N VAL A 184 -12.29 23.59 -4.03
CA VAL A 184 -11.02 23.49 -3.34
C VAL A 184 -9.91 24.20 -4.10
N LEU A 185 -9.10 24.96 -3.38
CA LEU A 185 -7.82 25.46 -3.87
C LEU A 185 -6.80 24.32 -3.85
N VAL A 186 -6.40 23.89 -5.04
CA VAL A 186 -5.34 22.86 -5.19
C VAL A 186 -3.99 23.53 -4.95
N LEU A 187 -3.32 23.14 -3.87
CA LEU A 187 -2.01 23.66 -3.47
C LEU A 187 -0.90 22.69 -3.89
N SER A 188 0.01 23.17 -4.72
CA SER A 188 1.23 22.44 -5.08
C SER A 188 2.20 22.40 -3.89
N VAL A 189 2.58 21.19 -3.48
CA VAL A 189 3.59 20.96 -2.44
C VAL A 189 4.85 20.40 -3.15
N PRO A 190 6.06 20.94 -2.87
CA PRO A 190 7.28 20.42 -3.45
C PRO A 190 7.48 18.94 -3.13
N GLU A 191 7.99 18.18 -4.10
CA GLU A 191 8.48 16.82 -3.85
C GLU A 191 9.76 16.91 -3.01
N VAL A 192 9.81 16.21 -1.88
CA VAL A 192 10.96 16.16 -0.95
C VAL A 192 11.84 14.96 -1.24
#